data_2c110ff13c9ad8149375ff646f7626a9
#
_entry.id   2c110ff13c9ad8149375ff646f7626a9
#
_cell.length_a   1.000
_cell.length_b   1.000
_cell.length_c   1.000
_cell.angle_alpha   90.00
_cell.angle_beta   90.00
_cell.angle_gamma   90.00
#
_symmetry.space_group_name_H-M   'P 1'
#
loop_
_entity.id
_entity.type
_entity.pdbx_description
1 polymer ?
#
loop_
_entity_poly.entity_id
_entity_poly.type
_entity_poly.pdbx_seq_one_letter_code
_entity_poly.pdbx_strand_id
1 'polypeptide(L)'
;VGLISTGCAYLMVKSGLGFVPAILVSLGIGALFGLFNGLCITKLRLQAFIVTLASMNIARGLARFWANGIGIPLAYGKGEGMAPPAFEVLQMRLWGIVPVPAIIFIVLLIVFQIILSKTRFGRQVYAIGGNKNAAYLSGIKVDRIKIYAFMICAMLSSVAAMIHAAQISQGGPNEGQGYELNAVAACAIGGTS
;
A
#
# COMPACT_ATOMS: atom_id res chain seq x y z
N VAL A 1 3.28 4.97 -2.30
CA VAL A 1 4.26 5.00 -1.20
C VAL A 1 4.41 6.43 -0.72
N GLY A 2 4.93 7.40 -1.51
CA GLY A 2 5.22 8.77 -1.08
C GLY A 2 4.05 9.50 -0.40
N LEU A 3 2.83 9.43 -0.96
CA LEU A 3 1.64 10.06 -0.34
C LEU A 3 1.34 9.50 1.05
N ILE A 4 1.42 8.20 1.23
CA ILE A 4 1.13 7.55 2.51
C ILE A 4 2.26 7.81 3.52
N SER A 5 3.52 7.75 3.08
CA SER A 5 4.70 8.09 3.90
C SER A 5 4.58 9.52 4.44
N THR A 6 4.35 10.48 3.56
CA THR A 6 4.14 11.89 3.92
C THR A 6 2.90 12.09 4.78
N GLY A 7 1.76 11.49 4.40
CA GLY A 7 0.50 11.61 5.13
C GLY A 7 0.59 11.04 6.54
N CYS A 8 1.20 9.87 6.70
CA CYS A 8 1.43 9.24 8.00
C CYS A 8 2.32 10.12 8.90
N ALA A 9 3.43 10.64 8.37
CA ALA A 9 4.31 11.55 9.09
C ALA A 9 3.58 12.85 9.49
N TYR A 10 2.80 13.42 8.58
CA TYR A 10 2.01 14.62 8.85
C TYR A 10 0.99 14.39 9.99
N LEU A 11 0.26 13.28 9.93
CA LEU A 11 -0.74 12.93 10.94
C LEU A 11 -0.13 12.70 12.32
N MET A 12 1.06 12.10 12.40
CA MET A 12 1.73 11.86 13.68
C MET A 12 2.39 13.12 14.23
N VAL A 13 3.13 13.86 13.39
CA VAL A 13 3.97 14.98 13.83
C VAL A 13 3.16 16.26 13.97
N LYS A 14 2.34 16.61 12.98
CA LYS A 14 1.58 17.88 12.99
C LYS A 14 0.21 17.77 13.63
N SER A 15 -0.49 16.65 13.46
CA SER A 15 -1.83 16.48 14.03
C SER A 15 -1.82 15.79 15.38
N GLY A 16 -0.65 15.33 15.87
CA GLY A 16 -0.52 14.68 17.17
C GLY A 16 -1.31 13.38 17.31
N LEU A 17 -1.71 12.78 16.18
CA LEU A 17 -2.49 11.54 16.20
C LEU A 17 -1.63 10.38 16.69
N GLY A 18 -2.19 9.58 17.59
CA GLY A 18 -1.53 8.38 18.10
C GLY A 18 -1.23 7.36 16.98
N PHE A 19 -0.42 6.36 17.29
CA PHE A 19 0.03 5.32 16.37
C PHE A 19 -1.11 4.61 15.63
N VAL A 20 -2.11 4.11 16.36
CA VAL A 20 -3.22 3.32 15.78
C VAL A 20 -4.08 4.15 14.82
N PRO A 21 -4.59 5.33 15.20
CA PRO A 21 -5.40 6.13 14.28
C PRO A 21 -4.63 6.59 13.05
N ALA A 22 -3.34 6.91 13.16
CA ALA A 22 -2.52 7.28 12.02
C ALA A 22 -2.38 6.13 11.00
N ILE A 23 -2.21 4.89 11.47
CA ILE A 23 -2.19 3.70 10.61
C ILE A 23 -3.54 3.49 9.92
N LEU A 24 -4.65 3.56 10.68
CA LEU A 24 -5.98 3.34 10.11
C LEU A 24 -6.33 4.37 9.03
N VAL A 25 -6.02 5.65 9.27
CA VAL A 25 -6.21 6.71 8.27
C VAL A 25 -5.33 6.47 7.04
N SER A 26 -4.08 6.10 7.23
CA SER A 26 -3.14 5.79 6.14
C SER A 26 -3.61 4.61 5.28
N LEU A 27 -4.11 3.54 5.91
CA LEU A 27 -4.72 2.40 5.22
C LEU A 27 -6.01 2.80 4.51
N GLY A 28 -6.82 3.66 5.13
CA GLY A 28 -8.04 4.21 4.52
C GLY A 28 -7.75 5.01 3.26
N ILE A 29 -6.76 5.89 3.29
CA ILE A 29 -6.30 6.64 2.10
C ILE A 29 -5.84 5.68 1.01
N GLY A 30 -5.05 4.66 1.36
CA GLY A 30 -4.64 3.62 0.41
C GLY A 30 -5.82 2.89 -0.21
N ALA A 31 -6.79 2.45 0.61
CA ALA A 31 -8.00 1.79 0.13
C ALA A 31 -8.82 2.67 -0.81
N LEU A 32 -8.95 3.98 -0.53
CA LEU A 32 -9.62 4.95 -1.40
C LEU A 32 -8.92 5.09 -2.76
N PHE A 33 -7.59 5.18 -2.79
CA PHE A 33 -6.84 5.18 -4.05
C PHE A 33 -6.99 3.87 -4.82
N GLY A 34 -6.98 2.72 -4.13
CA GLY A 34 -7.25 1.42 -4.73
C GLY A 34 -8.67 1.31 -5.30
N LEU A 35 -9.67 1.80 -4.56
CA LEU A 35 -11.06 1.89 -5.01
C LEU A 35 -11.19 2.78 -6.24
N PHE A 36 -10.60 3.97 -6.21
CA PHE A 36 -10.59 4.91 -7.34
C PHE A 36 -10.02 4.26 -8.60
N ASN A 37 -8.83 3.66 -8.52
CA ASN A 37 -8.23 2.94 -9.64
C ASN A 37 -9.10 1.79 -10.12
N GLY A 38 -9.61 0.97 -9.20
CA GLY A 38 -10.49 -0.15 -9.51
C GLY A 38 -11.77 0.28 -10.23
N LEU A 39 -12.41 1.38 -9.80
CA LEU A 39 -13.61 1.93 -10.44
C LEU A 39 -13.30 2.49 -11.83
N CYS A 40 -12.22 3.26 -11.99
CA CYS A 40 -11.83 3.81 -13.29
C CYS A 40 -11.57 2.69 -14.32
N ILE A 41 -10.89 1.61 -13.90
CA ILE A 41 -10.56 0.51 -14.81
C ILE A 41 -11.80 -0.34 -15.15
N THR A 42 -12.69 -0.56 -14.18
CA THR A 42 -13.84 -1.47 -14.39
C THR A 42 -15.05 -0.75 -14.95
N LYS A 43 -15.40 0.42 -14.44
CA LYS A 43 -16.59 1.17 -14.84
C LYS A 43 -16.37 2.05 -16.05
N LEU A 44 -15.25 2.78 -16.10
CA LEU A 44 -14.90 3.61 -17.25
C LEU A 44 -14.17 2.83 -18.34
N ARG A 45 -13.86 1.54 -18.11
CA ARG A 45 -13.17 0.63 -19.05
C ARG A 45 -11.85 1.19 -19.56
N LEU A 46 -11.19 2.01 -18.75
CA LEU A 46 -9.90 2.59 -19.08
C LEU A 46 -8.79 1.53 -18.94
N GLN A 47 -7.73 1.70 -19.71
CA GLN A 47 -6.56 0.83 -19.62
C GLN A 47 -5.88 0.98 -18.25
N ALA A 48 -5.63 -0.14 -17.57
CA ALA A 48 -5.11 -0.16 -16.20
C ALA A 48 -3.80 0.64 -16.07
N PHE A 49 -2.89 0.50 -17.03
CA PHE A 49 -1.60 1.18 -17.02
C PHE A 49 -1.73 2.71 -17.00
N ILE A 50 -2.62 3.26 -17.85
CA ILE A 50 -2.84 4.72 -17.93
C ILE A 50 -3.44 5.24 -16.62
N VAL A 51 -4.46 4.55 -16.08
CA VAL A 51 -5.12 4.95 -14.82
C VAL A 51 -4.14 4.94 -13.65
N THR A 52 -3.33 3.90 -13.52
CA THR A 52 -2.38 3.78 -12.41
C THR A 52 -1.25 4.79 -12.51
N LEU A 53 -0.75 5.12 -13.70
CA LEU A 53 0.23 6.19 -13.89
C LEU A 53 -0.36 7.57 -13.57
N ALA A 54 -1.58 7.85 -14.00
CA ALA A 54 -2.26 9.11 -13.70
C ALA A 54 -2.46 9.25 -12.18
N SER A 55 -2.99 8.21 -11.52
CA SER A 55 -3.20 8.23 -10.06
C SER A 55 -1.89 8.33 -9.28
N MET A 56 -0.81 7.75 -9.76
CA MET A 56 0.53 7.90 -9.18
C MET A 56 0.98 9.35 -9.21
N ASN A 57 0.82 10.04 -10.35
CA ASN A 57 1.18 11.46 -10.48
C ASN A 57 0.30 12.36 -9.59
N ILE A 58 -1.01 12.08 -9.51
CA ILE A 58 -1.93 12.78 -8.61
C ILE A 58 -1.50 12.59 -7.15
N ALA A 59 -1.23 11.35 -6.74
CA ALA A 59 -0.78 11.05 -5.38
C ALA A 59 0.54 11.75 -5.04
N ARG A 60 1.48 11.79 -5.98
CA ARG A 60 2.76 12.50 -5.81
C ARG A 60 2.59 14.01 -5.72
N GLY A 61 1.71 14.58 -6.55
CA GLY A 61 1.35 16.00 -6.48
C GLY A 61 0.76 16.38 -5.13
N LEU A 62 -0.19 15.58 -4.62
CA LEU A 62 -0.78 15.77 -3.29
C LEU A 62 0.26 15.64 -2.16
N ALA A 63 1.16 14.66 -2.25
CA ALA A 63 2.23 14.50 -1.27
C ALA A 63 3.15 15.72 -1.21
N ARG A 64 3.55 16.26 -2.38
CA ARG A 64 4.38 17.46 -2.47
C ARG A 64 3.65 18.69 -1.92
N PHE A 65 2.36 18.82 -2.20
CA PHE A 65 1.55 19.92 -1.69
C PHE A 65 1.49 19.89 -0.15
N TRP A 66 1.23 18.73 0.46
CA TRP A 66 1.16 18.59 1.92
C TRP A 66 2.50 18.77 2.63
N ALA A 67 3.58 18.34 2.01
CA ALA A 67 4.93 18.42 2.56
C ALA A 67 5.68 19.73 2.19
N ASN A 68 5.05 20.65 1.43
CA ASN A 68 5.73 21.80 0.85
C ASN A 68 7.02 21.41 0.10
N GLY A 69 7.03 20.23 -0.51
CA GLY A 69 8.18 19.68 -1.23
C GLY A 69 9.30 19.10 -0.36
N ILE A 70 9.24 19.26 0.96
CA ILE A 70 10.28 18.83 1.90
C ILE A 70 9.77 17.62 2.69
N GLY A 71 10.64 16.64 2.94
CA GLY A 71 10.29 15.51 3.79
C GLY A 71 10.05 15.93 5.24
N ILE A 72 9.06 15.30 5.89
CA ILE A 72 8.72 15.54 7.30
C ILE A 72 9.56 14.59 8.16
N PRO A 73 10.52 15.09 8.97
CA PRO A 73 11.32 14.23 9.82
C PRO A 73 10.45 13.61 10.92
N LEU A 74 10.70 12.34 11.22
CA LEU A 74 10.05 11.59 12.27
C LEU A 74 11.01 11.48 13.47
N ALA A 75 10.91 12.42 14.41
CA ALA A 75 11.54 12.29 15.70
C ALA A 75 10.61 11.49 16.63
N TYR A 76 11.12 10.44 17.26
CA TYR A 76 10.33 9.58 18.15
C TYR A 76 10.36 10.07 19.58
N GLY A 77 9.21 10.17 20.24
CA GLY A 77 9.11 10.61 21.63
C GLY A 77 7.69 10.87 22.09
N LYS A 78 7.56 11.44 23.30
CA LYS A 78 6.26 11.81 23.88
C LYS A 78 5.97 13.32 23.84
N GLY A 79 6.81 14.12 23.16
CA GLY A 79 6.66 15.56 23.01
C GLY A 79 5.75 15.97 21.86
N GLU A 80 5.27 17.23 21.88
CA GLU A 80 4.56 17.82 20.73
C GLU A 80 5.47 17.84 19.51
N GLY A 81 4.93 17.46 18.36
CA GLY A 81 5.71 17.40 17.11
C GLY A 81 6.57 16.13 16.95
N MET A 82 6.45 15.16 17.87
CA MET A 82 7.16 13.89 17.80
C MET A 82 6.22 12.74 17.41
N ALA A 83 6.75 11.81 16.62
CA ALA A 83 6.02 10.58 16.29
C ALA A 83 5.94 9.65 17.52
N PRO A 84 4.83 8.92 17.70
CA PRO A 84 4.69 7.99 18.79
C PRO A 84 5.82 6.96 18.83
N PRO A 85 6.38 6.62 20.02
CA PRO A 85 7.47 5.65 20.11
C PRO A 85 7.06 4.24 19.63
N ALA A 86 5.76 3.93 19.61
CA ALA A 86 5.25 2.70 19.04
C ALA A 86 5.52 2.58 17.50
N PHE A 87 5.70 3.69 16.80
CA PHE A 87 6.05 3.66 15.37
C PHE A 87 7.51 3.28 15.13
N GLU A 88 8.39 3.57 16.10
CA GLU A 88 9.79 3.18 16.07
C GLU A 88 9.97 1.65 16.03
N VAL A 89 9.01 0.89 16.56
CA VAL A 89 9.04 -0.59 16.51
C VAL A 89 9.15 -1.11 15.08
N LEU A 90 8.63 -0.38 14.08
CA LEU A 90 8.71 -0.77 12.67
C LEU A 90 10.14 -0.74 12.11
N GLN A 91 11.09 -0.05 12.75
CA GLN A 91 12.51 -0.06 12.38
C GLN A 91 13.37 -0.95 13.27
N MET A 92 12.82 -1.43 14.41
CA MET A 92 13.58 -2.24 15.37
C MET A 92 13.98 -3.60 14.78
N ARG A 93 15.05 -4.14 15.35
CA ARG A 93 15.48 -5.52 15.12
C ARG A 93 15.21 -6.37 16.35
N LEU A 94 14.41 -7.43 16.18
CA LEU A 94 14.21 -8.41 17.24
C LEU A 94 15.51 -9.21 17.43
N TRP A 95 15.97 -9.29 18.68
CA TRP A 95 17.21 -9.97 19.05
C TRP A 95 18.47 -9.49 18.29
N GLY A 96 18.44 -8.28 17.73
CA GLY A 96 19.56 -7.72 16.97
C GLY A 96 19.75 -8.28 15.56
N ILE A 97 19.03 -9.35 15.17
CA ILE A 97 19.24 -10.08 13.92
C ILE A 97 18.05 -9.90 12.96
N VAL A 98 16.83 -10.10 13.43
CA VAL A 98 15.64 -10.12 12.56
C VAL A 98 14.94 -8.76 12.56
N PRO A 99 14.89 -8.05 11.42
CA PRO A 99 14.15 -6.79 11.33
C PRO A 99 12.64 -7.06 11.39
N VAL A 100 11.90 -6.25 12.17
CA VAL A 100 10.43 -6.32 12.27
C VAL A 100 9.73 -6.30 10.90
N PRO A 101 10.15 -5.49 9.92
CA PRO A 101 9.60 -5.55 8.57
C PRO A 101 9.62 -6.93 7.91
N ALA A 102 10.67 -7.73 8.14
CA ALA A 102 10.75 -9.08 7.60
C ALA A 102 9.67 -9.99 8.19
N ILE A 103 9.39 -9.84 9.49
CA ILE A 103 8.33 -10.60 10.17
C ILE A 103 6.97 -10.21 9.61
N ILE A 104 6.71 -8.91 9.47
CA ILE A 104 5.45 -8.40 8.87
C ILE A 104 5.29 -8.96 7.45
N PHE A 105 6.36 -8.98 6.65
CA PHE A 105 6.34 -9.53 5.30
C PHE A 105 6.00 -11.02 5.30
N ILE A 106 6.64 -11.84 6.15
CA ILE A 106 6.38 -13.28 6.24
C ILE A 106 4.92 -13.53 6.69
N VAL A 107 4.43 -12.79 7.69
CA VAL A 107 3.04 -12.91 8.15
C VAL A 107 2.06 -12.58 7.03
N LEU A 108 2.27 -11.47 6.33
CA LEU A 108 1.44 -11.09 5.19
C LEU A 108 1.48 -12.15 4.08
N LEU A 109 2.67 -12.69 3.77
CA LEU A 109 2.82 -13.76 2.78
C LEU A 109 1.99 -14.99 3.15
N ILE A 110 2.08 -15.46 4.41
CA ILE A 110 1.30 -16.61 4.89
C ILE A 110 -0.20 -16.32 4.83
N VAL A 111 -0.63 -15.15 5.29
CA VAL A 111 -2.05 -14.73 5.28
C VAL A 111 -2.59 -14.71 3.85
N PHE A 112 -1.88 -14.08 2.92
CA PHE A 112 -2.32 -14.02 1.52
C PHE A 112 -2.25 -15.37 0.82
N GLN A 113 -1.28 -16.22 1.15
CA GLN A 113 -1.23 -17.60 0.66
C GLN A 113 -2.47 -18.38 1.10
N ILE A 114 -2.91 -18.24 2.35
CA ILE A 114 -4.14 -18.88 2.86
C ILE A 114 -5.37 -18.29 2.18
N ILE A 115 -5.45 -16.96 2.03
CA ILE A 115 -6.56 -16.29 1.35
C ILE A 115 -6.69 -16.80 -0.09
N LEU A 116 -5.60 -16.85 -0.84
CA LEU A 116 -5.61 -17.27 -2.23
C LEU A 116 -5.91 -18.77 -2.39
N SER A 117 -5.37 -19.65 -1.51
CA SER A 117 -5.53 -21.10 -1.64
C SER A 117 -6.85 -21.62 -1.05
N LYS A 118 -7.35 -21.03 0.04
CA LYS A 118 -8.46 -21.59 0.82
C LYS A 118 -9.78 -20.84 0.69
N THR A 119 -9.79 -19.57 0.26
CA THR A 119 -11.02 -18.76 0.23
C THR A 119 -11.73 -18.78 -1.13
N ARG A 120 -13.02 -18.39 -1.12
CA ARG A 120 -13.80 -18.18 -2.35
C ARG A 120 -13.19 -17.05 -3.21
N PHE A 121 -12.65 -16.01 -2.57
CA PHE A 121 -12.00 -14.90 -3.26
C PHE A 121 -10.81 -15.39 -4.09
N GLY A 122 -9.91 -16.18 -3.50
CA GLY A 122 -8.76 -16.72 -4.21
C GLY A 122 -9.16 -17.57 -5.42
N ARG A 123 -10.15 -18.47 -5.27
CA ARG A 123 -10.65 -19.26 -6.40
C ARG A 123 -11.20 -18.40 -7.54
N GLN A 124 -11.92 -17.33 -7.21
CA GLN A 124 -12.43 -16.38 -8.21
C GLN A 124 -11.31 -15.61 -8.91
N VAL A 125 -10.26 -15.22 -8.17
CA VAL A 125 -9.08 -14.55 -8.75
C VAL A 125 -8.39 -15.48 -9.76
N TYR A 126 -8.13 -16.74 -9.40
CA TYR A 126 -7.54 -17.72 -10.31
C TYR A 126 -8.43 -18.01 -11.52
N ALA A 127 -9.74 -18.14 -11.32
CA ALA A 127 -10.68 -18.37 -12.44
C ALA A 127 -10.66 -17.20 -13.45
N ILE A 128 -10.61 -15.95 -12.96
CA ILE A 128 -10.54 -14.74 -13.80
C ILE A 128 -9.20 -14.68 -14.53
N GLY A 129 -8.09 -15.04 -13.87
CA GLY A 129 -6.76 -15.10 -14.47
C GLY A 129 -6.65 -16.11 -15.60
N GLY A 130 -7.27 -17.30 -15.43
CA GLY A 130 -7.25 -18.35 -16.45
C GLY A 130 -8.10 -18.01 -17.69
N ASN A 131 -9.36 -17.64 -17.48
CA ASN A 131 -10.24 -17.19 -18.58
C ASN A 131 -11.34 -16.26 -18.07
N LYS A 132 -11.18 -14.97 -18.35
CA LYS A 132 -12.12 -13.92 -17.94
C LYS A 132 -13.55 -14.15 -18.46
N ASN A 133 -13.71 -14.62 -19.71
CA ASN A 133 -15.01 -14.81 -20.33
C ASN A 133 -15.72 -16.04 -19.71
N ALA A 134 -15.00 -17.13 -19.51
CA ALA A 134 -15.53 -18.31 -18.83
C ALA A 134 -15.94 -18.00 -17.37
N ALA A 135 -15.13 -17.23 -16.65
CA ALA A 135 -15.47 -16.78 -15.30
C ALA A 135 -16.74 -15.92 -15.27
N TYR A 136 -16.89 -15.01 -16.23
CA TYR A 136 -18.10 -14.18 -16.36
C TYR A 136 -19.35 -15.04 -16.65
N LEU A 137 -19.27 -15.99 -17.58
CA LEU A 137 -20.36 -16.92 -17.92
C LEU A 137 -20.73 -17.83 -16.75
N SER A 138 -19.77 -18.15 -15.88
CA SER A 138 -19.99 -18.87 -14.61
C SER A 138 -20.60 -18.03 -13.50
N GLY A 139 -21.02 -16.77 -13.77
CA GLY A 139 -21.69 -15.89 -12.81
C GLY A 139 -20.73 -15.15 -11.87
N ILE A 140 -19.42 -15.21 -12.08
CA ILE A 140 -18.46 -14.46 -11.26
C ILE A 140 -18.54 -12.97 -11.62
N LYS A 141 -18.70 -12.12 -10.60
CA LYS A 141 -18.74 -10.66 -10.76
C LYS A 141 -17.31 -10.10 -10.94
N VAL A 142 -16.75 -10.28 -12.14
CA VAL A 142 -15.36 -9.96 -12.49
C VAL A 142 -14.95 -8.55 -12.06
N ASP A 143 -15.80 -7.55 -12.29
CA ASP A 143 -15.50 -6.16 -11.95
C ASP A 143 -15.31 -5.95 -10.44
N ARG A 144 -16.16 -6.57 -9.61
CA ARG A 144 -16.04 -6.48 -8.16
C ARG A 144 -14.72 -7.09 -7.65
N ILE A 145 -14.37 -8.26 -8.18
CA ILE A 145 -13.12 -8.94 -7.81
C ILE A 145 -11.91 -8.09 -8.18
N LYS A 146 -11.92 -7.46 -9.36
CA LYS A 146 -10.86 -6.53 -9.78
C LYS A 146 -10.75 -5.33 -8.83
N ILE A 147 -11.88 -4.70 -8.48
CA ILE A 147 -11.88 -3.57 -7.53
C ILE A 147 -11.26 -3.99 -6.20
N TYR A 148 -11.68 -5.14 -5.63
CA TYR A 148 -11.08 -5.64 -4.39
C TYR A 148 -9.59 -5.92 -4.51
N ALA A 149 -9.13 -6.47 -5.62
CA ALA A 149 -7.70 -6.70 -5.86
C ALA A 149 -6.90 -5.39 -5.86
N PHE A 150 -7.40 -4.32 -6.51
CA PHE A 150 -6.77 -3.00 -6.49
C PHE A 150 -6.78 -2.37 -5.09
N MET A 151 -7.87 -2.52 -4.33
CA MET A 151 -7.94 -2.03 -2.95
C MET A 151 -6.92 -2.74 -2.05
N ILE A 152 -6.85 -4.06 -2.11
CA ILE A 152 -5.91 -4.86 -1.32
C ILE A 152 -4.46 -4.49 -1.68
N CYS A 153 -4.14 -4.39 -2.96
CA CYS A 153 -2.81 -3.99 -3.43
C CYS A 153 -2.41 -2.60 -2.89
N ALA A 154 -3.33 -1.63 -2.93
CA ALA A 154 -3.08 -0.29 -2.42
C ALA A 154 -2.94 -0.25 -0.88
N MET A 155 -3.71 -1.06 -0.14
CA MET A 155 -3.55 -1.20 1.31
C MET A 155 -2.19 -1.82 1.67
N LEU A 156 -1.74 -2.85 0.96
CA LEU A 156 -0.42 -3.45 1.15
C LEU A 156 0.70 -2.45 0.83
N SER A 157 0.53 -1.65 -0.23
CA SER A 157 1.45 -0.56 -0.55
C SER A 157 1.49 0.51 0.54
N SER A 158 0.38 0.72 1.26
CA SER A 158 0.34 1.63 2.41
C SER A 158 1.13 1.08 3.60
N VAL A 159 1.03 -0.23 3.87
CA VAL A 159 1.87 -0.88 4.89
C VAL A 159 3.36 -0.73 4.56
N ALA A 160 3.73 -1.00 3.30
CA ALA A 160 5.11 -0.83 2.84
C ALA A 160 5.60 0.63 2.98
N ALA A 161 4.73 1.61 2.69
CA ALA A 161 5.05 3.03 2.85
C ALA A 161 5.31 3.43 4.31
N MET A 162 4.52 2.90 5.25
CA MET A 162 4.71 3.16 6.69
C MET A 162 6.01 2.54 7.21
N ILE A 163 6.31 1.30 6.80
CA ILE A 163 7.57 0.64 7.14
C ILE A 163 8.76 1.43 6.60
N HIS A 164 8.67 1.89 5.34
CA HIS A 164 9.73 2.69 4.72
C HIS A 164 9.94 4.02 5.44
N ALA A 165 8.85 4.75 5.76
CA ALA A 165 8.92 5.99 6.54
C ALA A 165 9.58 5.79 7.91
N ALA A 166 9.29 4.67 8.59
CA ALA A 166 9.93 4.34 9.86
C ALA A 166 11.43 4.07 9.69
N GLN A 167 11.84 3.31 8.65
CA GLN A 167 13.23 2.94 8.41
C GLN A 167 14.14 4.13 8.13
N ILE A 168 13.63 5.12 7.36
CA ILE A 168 14.40 6.34 7.04
C ILE A 168 14.14 7.49 8.02
N SER A 169 13.29 7.25 9.04
CA SER A 169 12.86 8.26 10.03
C SER A 169 12.37 9.56 9.38
N GLN A 170 11.71 9.45 8.24
CA GLN A 170 11.24 10.58 7.46
C GLN A 170 10.01 10.16 6.61
N GLY A 171 9.03 11.05 6.48
CA GLY A 171 7.96 10.93 5.50
C GLY A 171 8.17 11.89 4.35
N GLY A 172 8.52 11.40 3.16
CA GLY A 172 8.86 12.23 2.02
C GLY A 172 7.97 12.00 0.79
N PRO A 173 7.67 13.08 0.01
CA PRO A 173 6.83 12.99 -1.18
C PRO A 173 7.50 12.22 -2.34
N ASN A 174 8.82 12.13 -2.33
CA ASN A 174 9.60 11.44 -3.36
C ASN A 174 9.94 9.99 -3.00
N GLU A 175 9.45 9.52 -1.83
CA GLU A 175 9.68 8.16 -1.36
C GLU A 175 9.04 7.11 -2.28
N GLY A 176 9.76 5.99 -2.48
CA GLY A 176 9.29 4.87 -3.27
C GLY A 176 9.29 5.09 -4.78
N GLN A 177 10.08 6.05 -5.28
CA GLN A 177 10.30 6.18 -6.73
C GLN A 177 11.02 4.93 -7.26
N GLY A 178 10.49 4.37 -8.38
CA GLY A 178 11.05 3.17 -9.00
C GLY A 178 10.63 1.84 -8.34
N TYR A 179 9.93 1.88 -7.20
CA TYR A 179 9.43 0.65 -6.55
C TYR A 179 8.41 -0.07 -7.42
N GLU A 180 7.67 0.65 -8.25
CA GLU A 180 6.75 0.10 -9.23
C GLU A 180 7.47 -0.81 -10.23
N LEU A 181 8.64 -0.39 -10.73
CA LEU A 181 9.44 -1.18 -11.67
C LEU A 181 10.03 -2.41 -11.00
N ASN A 182 10.53 -2.27 -9.76
CA ASN A 182 11.04 -3.38 -8.97
C ASN A 182 9.94 -4.41 -8.68
N ALA A 183 8.72 -3.94 -8.35
CA ALA A 183 7.58 -4.82 -8.11
C ALA A 183 7.17 -5.59 -9.38
N VAL A 184 7.12 -4.91 -10.53
CA VAL A 184 6.84 -5.55 -11.82
C VAL A 184 7.92 -6.58 -12.17
N ALA A 185 9.20 -6.24 -11.99
CA ALA A 185 10.30 -7.15 -12.23
C ALA A 185 10.22 -8.39 -11.31
N ALA A 186 9.93 -8.20 -10.02
CA ALA A 186 9.75 -9.29 -9.07
C ALA A 186 8.59 -10.22 -9.46
N CYS A 187 7.45 -9.67 -9.88
CA CYS A 187 6.31 -10.43 -10.36
C CYS A 187 6.67 -11.22 -11.65
N ALA A 188 7.36 -10.60 -12.60
CA ALA A 188 7.77 -11.25 -13.85
C ALA A 188 8.73 -12.42 -13.59
N ILE A 189 9.72 -12.22 -12.72
CA ILE A 189 10.66 -13.30 -12.31
C ILE A 189 9.91 -14.41 -11.54
N GLY A 190 8.91 -14.04 -10.75
CA GLY A 190 8.05 -14.99 -10.01
C GLY A 190 7.08 -15.78 -10.89
N GLY A 191 7.06 -15.58 -12.21
CA GLY A 191 6.26 -16.36 -13.16
C GLY A 191 4.79 -15.96 -13.23
N THR A 192 4.41 -14.80 -12.72
CA THR A 192 3.07 -14.24 -12.93
C THR A 192 3.00 -13.58 -14.31
N SER A 193 2.36 -14.24 -15.25
CA SER A 193 2.11 -13.73 -16.60
C SER A 193 0.69 -13.18 -16.73
#